data_fb92849bf5d18873041ac9996be6d4bc
#
_entry.id   fb92849bf5d18873041ac9996be6d4bc
#
_cell.length_a   1.000
_cell.length_b   1.000
_cell.length_c   1.000
_cell.angle_alpha   90.00
_cell.angle_beta   90.00
_cell.angle_gamma   90.00
#
_symmetry.space_group_name_H-M   'P 1'
#
loop_
_entity.id
_entity.type
_entity.pdbx_description
1 polymer ?
#
loop_
_entity_poly.entity_id
_entity_poly.type
_entity_poly.pdbx_seq_one_letter_code
_entity_poly.pdbx_strand_id
1 'polypeptide(L)'
;RLLLTLGLTLLLFALRQALVLPWLDGSADIEFAPGQVSAVCTLLGVVLVALAPLLMRHPPRPLPQKGLLALVCAGLLVALILVAFLPMPEGGALWEMHELLNGRAQDAFGSERIGVWRMTLEMTAQSPWFGLSPDAFYAAFRDYLDATGQTILQNFDNPHNFFLQTMVNSGIPATLLLMLTCAAAIAGALRKRETLPLAMMAVGFLMQGMFTFSICLTSPMFYAVLGLCAAKKSAE
;
A
#
# COMPACT_ATOMS: atom_id res chain seq x y z
N ARG A 1 13.79 -22.78 -5.89
CA ARG A 1 14.49 -21.82 -5.02
C ARG A 1 13.54 -20.75 -4.47
N LEU A 2 12.78 -20.04 -5.32
CA LEU A 2 11.84 -18.99 -4.88
C LEU A 2 10.85 -19.47 -3.81
N LEU A 3 10.23 -20.66 -4.02
CA LEU A 3 9.29 -21.25 -3.04
C LEU A 3 9.95 -21.57 -1.72
N LEU A 4 11.20 -22.05 -1.75
CA LEU A 4 11.96 -22.33 -0.54
C LEU A 4 12.28 -21.03 0.21
N THR A 5 12.72 -20.00 -0.49
CA THR A 5 13.00 -18.68 0.09
C THR A 5 11.73 -18.11 0.72
N LEU A 6 10.62 -18.11 -0.02
CA LEU A 6 9.33 -17.59 0.47
C LEU A 6 8.84 -18.37 1.69
N GLY A 7 8.93 -19.71 1.65
CA GLY A 7 8.54 -20.56 2.78
C GLY A 7 9.38 -20.30 4.02
N LEU A 8 10.70 -20.18 3.88
CA LEU A 8 11.59 -19.81 4.99
C LEU A 8 11.30 -18.42 5.54
N THR A 9 11.02 -17.43 4.67
CA THR A 9 10.65 -16.07 5.10
C THR A 9 9.37 -16.08 5.93
N LEU A 10 8.34 -16.83 5.51
CA LEU A 10 7.08 -16.97 6.26
C LEU A 10 7.29 -17.66 7.61
N LEU A 11 8.14 -18.69 7.66
CA LEU A 11 8.49 -19.36 8.92
C LEU A 11 9.27 -18.47 9.88
N LEU A 12 10.23 -17.68 9.37
CA LEU A 12 10.96 -16.69 10.17
C LEU A 12 10.05 -15.57 10.67
N PHE A 13 9.10 -15.12 9.85
CA PHE A 13 8.09 -14.15 10.27
C PHE A 13 7.21 -14.72 11.40
N ALA A 14 6.71 -15.94 11.25
CA ALA A 14 5.91 -16.61 12.28
C ALA A 14 6.70 -16.82 13.58
N LEU A 15 7.98 -17.20 13.48
CA LEU A 15 8.87 -17.35 14.61
C LEU A 15 9.12 -16.02 15.33
N ARG A 16 9.35 -14.94 14.58
CA ARG A 16 9.45 -13.59 15.14
C ARG A 16 8.20 -13.21 15.92
N GLN A 17 7.02 -13.46 15.39
CA GLN A 17 5.76 -13.19 16.07
C GLN A 17 5.63 -13.98 17.37
N ALA A 18 6.06 -15.24 17.38
CA ALA A 18 5.99 -16.10 18.56
C ALA A 18 7.02 -15.74 19.66
N LEU A 19 8.22 -15.27 19.27
CA LEU A 19 9.33 -15.05 20.22
C LEU A 19 9.47 -13.60 20.66
N VAL A 20 9.16 -12.63 19.79
CA VAL A 20 9.47 -11.21 20.03
C VAL A 20 8.27 -10.44 20.58
N LEU A 21 7.05 -10.74 20.10
CA LEU A 21 5.85 -10.02 20.56
C LEU A 21 5.57 -10.16 22.06
N PRO A 22 5.71 -11.33 22.70
CA PRO A 22 5.48 -11.46 24.14
C PRO A 22 6.41 -10.59 25.01
N TRP A 23 7.59 -10.19 24.46
CA TRP A 23 8.56 -9.37 25.17
C TRP A 23 8.36 -7.86 24.97
N LEU A 24 7.57 -7.48 23.94
CA LEU A 24 7.26 -6.08 23.62
C LEU A 24 5.92 -5.61 24.20
N ASP A 25 5.15 -6.49 24.82
CA ASP A 25 3.79 -6.29 25.32
C ASP A 25 3.66 -5.35 26.52
N GLY A 26 4.60 -4.44 26.71
CA GLY A 26 4.54 -3.41 27.75
C GLY A 26 3.97 -2.05 27.28
N SER A 27 3.67 -1.82 26.00
CA SER A 27 3.42 -0.45 25.55
C SER A 27 2.65 -0.22 24.24
N ALA A 28 1.94 -1.18 23.68
CA ALA A 28 1.19 -0.89 22.47
C ALA A 28 -0.15 -1.64 22.43
N ASP A 29 -1.23 -0.86 22.44
CA ASP A 29 -2.60 -1.26 22.07
C ASP A 29 -2.68 -1.66 20.58
N ILE A 30 -1.82 -2.58 20.13
CA ILE A 30 -1.96 -3.18 18.81
C ILE A 30 -2.63 -4.52 19.02
N GLU A 31 -3.96 -4.51 19.05
CA GLU A 31 -4.80 -5.70 18.90
C GLU A 31 -4.64 -6.31 17.50
N PHE A 32 -3.45 -6.75 17.17
CA PHE A 32 -3.32 -7.78 16.17
C PHE A 32 -3.60 -9.10 16.87
N ALA A 33 -4.58 -9.85 16.41
CA ALA A 33 -4.78 -11.24 16.84
C ALA A 33 -3.57 -12.09 16.34
N PRO A 34 -2.46 -12.12 17.08
CA PRO A 34 -1.18 -12.64 16.57
C PRO A 34 -1.23 -14.13 16.28
N GLY A 35 -2.14 -14.86 16.92
CA GLY A 35 -2.24 -16.30 16.79
C GLY A 35 -2.71 -16.79 15.43
N GLN A 36 -3.69 -16.13 14.82
CA GLN A 36 -4.25 -16.60 13.54
C GLN A 36 -3.34 -16.32 12.35
N VAL A 37 -2.76 -15.14 12.28
CA VAL A 37 -1.81 -14.77 11.20
C VAL A 37 -0.55 -15.61 11.31
N SER A 38 -0.05 -15.84 12.53
CA SER A 38 1.11 -16.69 12.77
C SER A 38 0.84 -18.15 12.37
N ALA A 39 -0.35 -18.70 12.69
CA ALA A 39 -0.72 -20.04 12.31
C ALA A 39 -0.81 -20.23 10.79
N VAL A 40 -1.43 -19.29 10.07
CA VAL A 40 -1.52 -19.30 8.60
C VAL A 40 -0.12 -19.19 7.97
N CYS A 41 0.71 -18.25 8.43
CA CYS A 41 2.09 -18.11 7.94
C CYS A 41 2.93 -19.37 8.19
N THR A 42 2.77 -20.00 9.35
CA THR A 42 3.45 -21.25 9.67
C THR A 42 3.01 -22.38 8.75
N LEU A 43 1.71 -22.55 8.58
CA LEU A 43 1.15 -23.61 7.71
C LEU A 43 1.62 -23.43 6.26
N LEU A 44 1.47 -22.24 5.70
CA LEU A 44 1.94 -21.93 4.35
C LEU A 44 3.45 -22.10 4.22
N GLY A 45 4.24 -21.64 5.20
CA GLY A 45 5.68 -21.80 5.22
C GLY A 45 6.09 -23.26 5.19
N VAL A 46 5.51 -24.11 6.03
CA VAL A 46 5.76 -25.57 6.08
C VAL A 46 5.40 -26.22 4.75
N VAL A 47 4.23 -25.91 4.20
CA VAL A 47 3.78 -26.46 2.90
C VAL A 47 4.74 -26.09 1.79
N LEU A 48 5.16 -24.82 1.69
CA LEU A 48 6.08 -24.35 0.65
C LEU A 48 7.48 -24.97 0.78
N VAL A 49 7.99 -25.13 2.00
CA VAL A 49 9.29 -25.79 2.26
C VAL A 49 9.20 -27.28 1.92
N ALA A 50 8.11 -27.96 2.27
CA ALA A 50 7.91 -29.38 1.97
C ALA A 50 7.73 -29.65 0.47
N LEU A 51 7.04 -28.76 -0.26
CA LEU A 51 6.84 -28.88 -1.72
C LEU A 51 8.10 -28.52 -2.53
N ALA A 52 8.98 -27.66 -2.01
CA ALA A 52 10.16 -27.20 -2.73
C ALA A 52 11.05 -28.34 -3.24
N PRO A 53 11.43 -29.37 -2.46
CA PRO A 53 12.25 -30.49 -2.95
C PRO A 53 11.54 -31.37 -3.99
N LEU A 54 10.22 -31.55 -3.88
CA LEU A 54 9.42 -32.28 -4.85
C LEU A 54 9.41 -31.57 -6.21
N LEU A 55 9.21 -30.24 -6.21
CA LEU A 55 9.23 -29.41 -7.42
C LEU A 55 10.63 -29.25 -8.01
N MET A 56 11.69 -29.35 -7.19
CA MET A 56 13.07 -29.36 -7.69
C MET A 56 13.43 -30.69 -8.38
N ARG A 57 12.87 -31.82 -7.91
CA ARG A 57 13.07 -33.14 -8.55
C ARG A 57 12.32 -33.27 -9.87
N HIS A 58 11.15 -32.70 -9.95
CA HIS A 58 10.28 -32.71 -11.14
C HIS A 58 9.88 -31.27 -11.47
N PRO A 59 10.80 -30.45 -12.06
CA PRO A 59 10.48 -29.07 -12.35
C PRO A 59 9.26 -29.02 -13.29
N PRO A 60 8.18 -28.33 -12.86
CA PRO A 60 7.05 -28.14 -13.76
C PRO A 60 7.52 -27.35 -14.97
N ARG A 61 6.93 -27.63 -16.14
CA ARG A 61 7.19 -26.84 -17.34
C ARG A 61 6.93 -25.38 -17.00
N PRO A 62 7.84 -24.44 -17.36
CA PRO A 62 7.63 -23.03 -17.09
C PRO A 62 6.32 -22.59 -17.73
N LEU A 63 5.40 -22.10 -16.91
CA LEU A 63 4.19 -21.46 -17.43
C LEU A 63 4.60 -20.26 -18.28
N PRO A 64 3.99 -20.05 -19.45
CA PRO A 64 4.23 -18.85 -20.23
C PRO A 64 3.87 -17.63 -19.36
N GLN A 65 4.61 -16.54 -19.48
CA GLN A 65 4.44 -15.33 -18.66
C GLN A 65 2.97 -14.86 -18.61
N LYS A 66 2.25 -14.96 -19.73
CA LYS A 66 0.82 -14.64 -19.82
C LYS A 66 -0.04 -15.59 -18.97
N GLY A 67 0.30 -16.87 -18.91
CA GLY A 67 -0.41 -17.85 -18.09
C GLY A 67 -0.18 -17.62 -16.59
N LEU A 68 1.05 -17.26 -16.20
CA LEU A 68 1.37 -16.91 -14.80
C LEU A 68 0.61 -15.66 -14.38
N LEU A 69 0.62 -14.61 -15.22
CA LEU A 69 -0.13 -13.39 -14.95
C LEU A 69 -1.64 -13.66 -14.83
N ALA A 70 -2.21 -14.44 -15.75
CA ALA A 70 -3.62 -14.82 -15.71
C ALA A 70 -3.96 -15.60 -14.44
N LEU A 71 -3.08 -16.51 -13.98
CA LEU A 71 -3.27 -17.26 -12.73
C LEU A 71 -3.24 -16.34 -11.51
N VAL A 72 -2.30 -15.39 -11.45
CA VAL A 72 -2.21 -14.42 -10.35
C VAL A 72 -3.45 -13.52 -10.34
N CYS A 73 -3.85 -12.99 -11.50
CA CYS A 73 -5.06 -12.15 -11.60
C CYS A 73 -6.33 -12.93 -11.21
N ALA A 74 -6.46 -14.18 -11.65
CA ALA A 74 -7.59 -15.04 -11.27
C ALA A 74 -7.58 -15.32 -9.76
N GLY A 75 -6.43 -15.61 -9.16
CA GLY A 75 -6.30 -15.81 -7.72
C GLY A 75 -6.68 -14.57 -6.91
N LEU A 76 -6.23 -13.39 -7.32
CA LEU A 76 -6.61 -12.12 -6.70
C LEU A 76 -8.12 -11.84 -6.84
N LEU A 77 -8.68 -12.11 -8.02
CA LEU A 77 -10.12 -11.93 -8.25
C LEU A 77 -10.94 -12.87 -7.35
N VAL A 78 -10.55 -14.14 -7.26
CA VAL A 78 -11.20 -15.11 -6.36
C VAL A 78 -11.08 -14.64 -4.91
N ALA A 79 -9.91 -14.18 -4.47
CA ALA A 79 -9.73 -13.67 -3.11
C ALA A 79 -10.64 -12.46 -2.83
N LEU A 80 -10.75 -11.51 -3.76
CA LEU A 80 -11.67 -10.37 -3.64
C LEU A 80 -13.14 -10.81 -3.58
N ILE A 81 -13.53 -11.77 -4.41
CA ILE A 81 -14.89 -12.33 -4.40
C ILE A 81 -15.16 -13.02 -3.04
N LEU A 82 -14.22 -13.82 -2.54
CA LEU A 82 -14.38 -14.46 -1.24
C LEU A 82 -14.52 -13.42 -0.12
N VAL A 83 -13.69 -12.38 -0.11
CA VAL A 83 -13.80 -11.30 0.88
C VAL A 83 -15.13 -10.55 0.75
N ALA A 84 -15.63 -10.31 -0.47
CA ALA A 84 -16.87 -9.58 -0.68
C ALA A 84 -18.13 -10.36 -0.24
N PHE A 85 -18.13 -11.69 -0.39
CA PHE A 85 -19.34 -12.49 -0.21
C PHE A 85 -19.34 -13.39 1.03
N LEU A 86 -18.17 -13.73 1.60
CA LEU A 86 -18.15 -14.51 2.83
C LEU A 86 -18.36 -13.62 4.05
N PRO A 87 -19.14 -14.10 5.04
CA PRO A 87 -19.27 -13.39 6.30
C PRO A 87 -17.91 -13.33 7.00
N MET A 88 -17.47 -12.12 7.33
CA MET A 88 -16.22 -11.88 8.05
C MET A 88 -16.53 -11.55 9.51
N PRO A 89 -15.75 -12.07 10.47
CA PRO A 89 -15.88 -11.68 11.87
C PRO A 89 -15.60 -10.18 12.01
N GLU A 90 -16.41 -9.51 12.83
CA GLU A 90 -16.28 -8.08 13.10
C GLU A 90 -14.89 -7.75 13.65
N GLY A 91 -14.37 -6.61 13.22
CA GLY A 91 -13.04 -6.13 13.59
C GLY A 91 -11.91 -6.73 12.71
N GLY A 92 -10.95 -5.91 12.40
CA GLY A 92 -9.78 -6.28 11.61
C GLY A 92 -9.90 -6.01 10.11
N ALA A 93 -8.74 -6.03 9.44
CA ALA A 93 -8.60 -5.53 8.07
C ALA A 93 -9.45 -6.28 7.02
N LEU A 94 -9.71 -7.57 7.21
CA LEU A 94 -10.53 -8.33 6.26
C LEU A 94 -12.01 -7.97 6.38
N TRP A 95 -12.50 -7.72 7.59
CA TRP A 95 -13.85 -7.23 7.82
C TRP A 95 -14.03 -5.81 7.25
N GLU A 96 -13.09 -4.90 7.51
CA GLU A 96 -13.11 -3.57 6.91
C GLU A 96 -13.11 -3.63 5.37
N MET A 97 -12.28 -4.53 4.79
CA MET A 97 -12.28 -4.76 3.33
C MET A 97 -13.63 -5.30 2.84
N HIS A 98 -14.24 -6.25 3.57
CA HIS A 98 -15.58 -6.76 3.27
C HIS A 98 -16.61 -5.62 3.27
N GLU A 99 -16.62 -4.79 4.29
CA GLU A 99 -17.53 -3.64 4.41
C GLU A 99 -17.31 -2.61 3.29
N LEU A 100 -16.04 -2.29 2.97
CA LEU A 100 -15.69 -1.40 1.87
C LEU A 100 -16.17 -1.93 0.51
N LEU A 101 -15.98 -3.23 0.23
CA LEU A 101 -16.44 -3.85 -1.03
C LEU A 101 -17.97 -3.87 -1.13
N ASN A 102 -18.67 -3.87 -0.01
CA ASN A 102 -20.12 -3.81 0.06
C ASN A 102 -20.69 -2.37 0.18
N GLY A 103 -19.84 -1.34 0.02
CA GLY A 103 -20.24 0.06 0.05
C GLY A 103 -20.60 0.59 1.44
N ARG A 104 -20.19 -0.10 2.50
CA ARG A 104 -20.45 0.28 3.90
C ARG A 104 -19.19 0.86 4.56
N ALA A 105 -18.53 1.81 3.88
CA ALA A 105 -17.36 2.49 4.40
C ALA A 105 -17.69 3.27 5.69
N GLN A 106 -16.80 3.18 6.67
CA GLN A 106 -16.88 3.94 7.92
C GLN A 106 -15.62 4.77 8.09
N ASP A 107 -15.73 5.95 8.72
CA ASP A 107 -14.61 6.86 8.93
C ASP A 107 -13.50 6.23 9.80
N ALA A 108 -13.85 5.31 10.69
CA ALA A 108 -12.91 4.59 11.55
C ALA A 108 -12.02 3.57 10.81
N PHE A 109 -12.36 3.18 9.57
CA PHE A 109 -11.62 2.15 8.84
C PHE A 109 -10.22 2.61 8.44
N GLY A 110 -9.31 1.62 8.36
CA GLY A 110 -7.90 1.87 8.07
C GLY A 110 -7.21 2.68 9.15
N SER A 111 -7.56 2.49 10.42
CA SER A 111 -7.10 3.33 11.54
C SER A 111 -7.46 4.79 11.32
N GLU A 112 -8.74 5.08 11.10
CA GLU A 112 -9.34 6.40 10.85
C GLU A 112 -8.91 7.09 9.53
N ARG A 113 -8.13 6.40 8.67
CA ARG A 113 -7.67 7.00 7.40
C ARG A 113 -8.80 7.37 6.47
N ILE A 114 -9.88 6.60 6.42
CA ILE A 114 -11.04 6.94 5.57
C ILE A 114 -11.63 8.28 5.98
N GLY A 115 -11.83 8.51 7.28
CA GLY A 115 -12.29 9.79 7.82
C GLY A 115 -11.34 10.93 7.49
N VAL A 116 -10.03 10.73 7.76
CA VAL A 116 -9.01 11.73 7.44
C VAL A 116 -8.97 12.07 5.95
N TRP A 117 -9.09 11.07 5.07
CA TRP A 117 -9.12 11.31 3.62
C TRP A 117 -10.34 12.12 3.19
N ARG A 118 -11.53 11.81 3.74
CA ARG A 118 -12.74 12.59 3.48
C ARG A 118 -12.56 14.04 3.93
N MET A 119 -12.13 14.26 5.17
CA MET A 119 -11.89 15.60 5.70
C MET A 119 -10.82 16.37 4.92
N THR A 120 -9.74 15.68 4.48
CA THR A 120 -8.69 16.28 3.63
C THR A 120 -9.26 16.76 2.28
N LEU A 121 -10.18 15.99 1.67
CA LEU A 121 -10.86 16.42 0.45
C LEU A 121 -11.75 17.64 0.69
N GLU A 122 -12.45 17.69 1.81
CA GLU A 122 -13.28 18.85 2.19
C GLU A 122 -12.42 20.10 2.44
N MET A 123 -11.27 19.96 3.10
CA MET A 123 -10.30 21.05 3.28
C MET A 123 -9.72 21.51 1.93
N THR A 124 -9.38 20.57 1.03
CA THR A 124 -8.88 20.89 -0.30
C THR A 124 -9.93 21.67 -1.12
N ALA A 125 -11.21 21.37 -0.95
CA ALA A 125 -12.28 22.08 -1.64
C ALA A 125 -12.38 23.57 -1.25
N GLN A 126 -11.85 23.95 -0.08
CA GLN A 126 -11.78 25.34 0.36
C GLN A 126 -10.63 26.10 -0.31
N SER A 127 -9.54 25.42 -0.73
CA SER A 127 -8.39 26.02 -1.41
C SER A 127 -7.92 25.13 -2.58
N PRO A 128 -8.74 24.94 -3.64
CA PRO A 128 -8.50 23.91 -4.65
C PRO A 128 -7.34 24.24 -5.60
N TRP A 129 -7.00 25.52 -5.77
CA TRP A 129 -6.02 25.95 -6.77
C TRP A 129 -4.57 25.86 -6.30
N PHE A 130 -4.30 26.31 -5.08
CA PHE A 130 -2.95 26.45 -4.54
C PHE A 130 -2.69 25.62 -3.28
N GLY A 131 -3.73 24.98 -2.72
CA GLY A 131 -3.65 24.25 -1.46
C GLY A 131 -3.45 25.17 -0.26
N LEU A 132 -3.03 24.59 0.86
CA LEU A 132 -2.86 25.26 2.16
C LEU A 132 -1.40 25.67 2.42
N SER A 133 -0.44 25.20 1.65
CA SER A 133 1.01 25.30 1.85
C SER A 133 1.63 24.01 2.39
N PRO A 134 2.90 23.72 2.06
CA PRO A 134 3.65 22.64 2.69
C PRO A 134 3.67 22.77 4.21
N ASP A 135 3.58 21.65 4.91
CA ASP A 135 3.59 21.52 6.37
C ASP A 135 2.45 22.22 7.14
N ALA A 136 1.49 22.85 6.44
CA ALA A 136 0.33 23.47 7.08
C ALA A 136 -0.77 22.47 7.48
N PHE A 137 -0.69 21.22 7.03
CA PHE A 137 -1.77 20.24 7.21
C PHE A 137 -2.18 20.09 8.68
N TYR A 138 -1.24 19.89 9.59
CA TYR A 138 -1.56 19.64 11.00
C TYR A 138 -2.37 20.78 11.61
N ALA A 139 -1.91 22.01 11.46
CA ALA A 139 -2.60 23.20 12.01
C ALA A 139 -3.99 23.37 11.38
N ALA A 140 -4.05 23.35 10.04
CA ALA A 140 -5.29 23.50 9.29
C ALA A 140 -6.30 22.37 9.58
N PHE A 141 -5.82 21.15 9.81
CA PHE A 141 -6.65 20.00 10.15
C PHE A 141 -7.27 20.16 11.54
N ARG A 142 -6.49 20.66 12.52
CA ARG A 142 -6.99 21.00 13.86
C ARG A 142 -8.04 22.09 13.80
N ASP A 143 -7.76 23.19 13.10
CA ASP A 143 -8.71 24.28 12.91
C ASP A 143 -10.00 23.80 12.22
N TYR A 144 -9.88 22.89 11.26
CA TYR A 144 -11.02 22.28 10.59
C TYR A 144 -11.88 21.43 11.55
N LEU A 145 -11.25 20.59 12.38
CA LEU A 145 -11.97 19.79 13.39
C LEU A 145 -12.71 20.68 14.38
N ASP A 146 -12.06 21.72 14.88
CA ASP A 146 -12.66 22.68 15.82
C ASP A 146 -13.83 23.44 15.18
N ALA A 147 -13.69 23.86 13.91
CA ALA A 147 -14.74 24.58 13.20
C ALA A 147 -15.96 23.71 12.84
N THR A 148 -15.75 22.41 12.58
CA THR A 148 -16.82 21.48 12.13
C THR A 148 -17.41 20.66 13.28
N GLY A 149 -16.77 20.64 14.45
CA GLY A 149 -17.15 19.79 15.56
C GLY A 149 -16.93 18.29 15.31
N GLN A 150 -16.17 17.95 14.25
CA GLN A 150 -15.78 16.56 13.95
C GLN A 150 -14.71 16.11 14.94
N THR A 151 -14.77 14.84 15.32
CA THR A 151 -13.81 14.24 16.26
C THR A 151 -13.06 13.11 15.59
N ILE A 152 -11.80 12.96 15.95
CA ILE A 152 -10.90 11.89 15.54
C ILE A 152 -10.11 11.44 16.76
N LEU A 153 -9.86 10.14 16.90
CA LEU A 153 -9.20 9.59 18.08
C LEU A 153 -7.68 9.79 18.05
N GLN A 154 -7.09 9.78 16.85
CA GLN A 154 -5.65 9.92 16.67
C GLN A 154 -5.28 11.32 16.19
N ASN A 155 -4.07 11.77 16.51
CA ASN A 155 -3.51 12.99 15.93
C ASN A 155 -2.85 12.68 14.59
N PHE A 156 -3.31 13.33 13.51
CA PHE A 156 -2.73 13.22 12.19
C PHE A 156 -1.95 14.48 11.83
N ASP A 157 -0.68 14.30 11.50
CA ASP A 157 0.21 15.35 10.97
C ASP A 157 0.17 15.44 9.45
N ASN A 158 -0.42 14.41 8.81
CA ASN A 158 -0.59 14.31 7.35
C ASN A 158 -1.71 13.31 7.02
N PRO A 159 -2.25 13.29 5.80
CA PRO A 159 -3.37 12.43 5.43
C PRO A 159 -2.99 10.96 5.19
N HIS A 160 -1.75 10.54 5.42
CA HIS A 160 -1.27 9.19 5.13
C HIS A 160 -1.63 8.69 3.72
N ASN A 161 -1.60 9.61 2.76
CA ASN A 161 -1.81 9.37 1.34
C ASN A 161 -1.04 10.43 0.55
N PHE A 162 -0.04 10.01 -0.21
CA PHE A 162 0.85 10.89 -0.98
C PHE A 162 0.10 11.83 -1.92
N PHE A 163 -0.95 11.34 -2.56
CA PHE A 163 -1.72 12.16 -3.51
C PHE A 163 -2.57 13.22 -2.80
N LEU A 164 -3.24 12.83 -1.71
CA LEU A 164 -4.01 13.75 -0.89
C LEU A 164 -3.11 14.77 -0.19
N GLN A 165 -1.93 14.35 0.27
CA GLN A 165 -0.94 15.25 0.83
C GLN A 165 -0.48 16.30 -0.20
N THR A 166 -0.19 15.87 -1.44
CA THR A 166 0.17 16.80 -2.50
C THR A 166 -0.98 17.74 -2.84
N MET A 167 -2.20 17.21 -2.85
CA MET A 167 -3.41 17.96 -3.18
C MET A 167 -3.73 19.04 -2.14
N VAL A 168 -3.69 18.70 -0.86
CA VAL A 168 -3.96 19.66 0.22
C VAL A 168 -2.82 20.68 0.36
N ASN A 169 -1.58 20.31 0.08
CA ASN A 169 -0.43 21.22 0.18
C ASN A 169 -0.29 22.17 -1.00
N SER A 170 -0.57 21.72 -2.23
CA SER A 170 -0.22 22.42 -3.47
C SER A 170 -1.38 22.60 -4.44
N GLY A 171 -2.56 22.10 -4.09
CA GLY A 171 -3.77 22.21 -4.88
C GLY A 171 -3.95 21.08 -5.93
N ILE A 172 -5.14 21.05 -6.49
CA ILE A 172 -5.56 20.05 -7.49
C ILE A 172 -4.71 20.12 -8.77
N PRO A 173 -4.44 21.33 -9.36
CA PRO A 173 -3.67 21.41 -10.59
C PRO A 173 -2.25 20.84 -10.45
N ALA A 174 -1.55 21.14 -9.34
CA ALA A 174 -0.22 20.61 -9.09
C ALA A 174 -0.21 19.09 -8.95
N THR A 175 -1.21 18.54 -8.27
CA THR A 175 -1.38 17.07 -8.12
C THR A 175 -1.63 16.39 -9.45
N LEU A 176 -2.50 16.96 -10.29
CA LEU A 176 -2.77 16.44 -11.65
C LEU A 176 -1.52 16.47 -12.53
N LEU A 177 -0.76 17.56 -12.50
CA LEU A 177 0.50 17.66 -13.24
C LEU A 177 1.52 16.63 -12.76
N LEU A 178 1.64 16.42 -11.46
CA LEU A 178 2.51 15.38 -10.89
C LEU A 178 2.08 14.00 -11.36
N MET A 179 0.79 13.66 -11.29
CA MET A 179 0.26 12.38 -11.75
C MET A 179 0.50 12.15 -13.25
N LEU A 180 0.27 13.16 -14.07
CA LEU A 180 0.53 13.11 -15.52
C LEU A 180 2.02 12.92 -15.81
N THR A 181 2.89 13.60 -15.08
CA THR A 181 4.35 13.45 -15.21
C THR A 181 4.79 12.05 -14.84
N CYS A 182 4.30 11.51 -13.72
CA CYS A 182 4.57 10.14 -13.31
C CYS A 182 4.07 9.14 -14.37
N ALA A 183 2.83 9.29 -14.83
CA ALA A 183 2.24 8.42 -15.84
C ALA A 183 3.02 8.44 -17.15
N ALA A 184 3.42 9.61 -17.63
CA ALA A 184 4.19 9.76 -18.87
C ALA A 184 5.58 9.11 -18.76
N ALA A 185 6.31 9.36 -17.65
CA ALA A 185 7.62 8.77 -17.42
C ALA A 185 7.55 7.23 -17.32
N ILE A 186 6.60 6.71 -16.53
CA ILE A 186 6.40 5.27 -16.37
C ILE A 186 5.97 4.63 -17.70
N ALA A 187 5.02 5.20 -18.43
CA ALA A 187 4.57 4.70 -19.72
C ALA A 187 5.72 4.64 -20.76
N GLY A 188 6.60 5.64 -20.74
CA GLY A 188 7.81 5.65 -21.56
C GLY A 188 8.77 4.51 -21.19
N ALA A 189 8.99 4.32 -19.90
CA ALA A 189 9.92 3.30 -19.39
C ALA A 189 9.39 1.86 -19.54
N LEU A 190 8.08 1.63 -19.47
CA LEU A 190 7.46 0.30 -19.66
C LEU A 190 7.66 -0.26 -21.08
N ARG A 191 7.93 0.61 -22.06
CA ARG A 191 8.14 0.20 -23.46
C ARG A 191 9.52 -0.40 -23.73
N LYS A 192 10.46 -0.28 -22.80
CA LYS A 192 11.86 -0.71 -22.97
C LYS A 192 12.23 -1.73 -21.89
N ARG A 193 12.82 -2.85 -22.28
CA ARG A 193 13.25 -3.89 -21.33
C ARG A 193 14.27 -3.38 -20.30
N GLU A 194 15.15 -2.48 -20.71
CA GLU A 194 16.24 -1.94 -19.87
C GLU A 194 15.69 -1.07 -18.72
N THR A 195 14.61 -0.32 -18.96
CA THR A 195 13.99 0.58 -17.97
C THR A 195 12.78 -0.03 -17.26
N LEU A 196 12.38 -1.25 -17.62
CA LEU A 196 11.26 -1.94 -16.98
C LEU A 196 11.40 -2.06 -15.45
N PRO A 197 12.58 -2.43 -14.89
CA PRO A 197 12.74 -2.46 -13.42
C PRO A 197 12.51 -1.10 -12.76
N LEU A 198 12.98 -0.01 -13.38
CA LEU A 198 12.78 1.35 -12.87
C LEU A 198 11.29 1.73 -12.90
N ALA A 199 10.58 1.38 -13.97
CA ALA A 199 9.13 1.60 -14.06
C ALA A 199 8.39 0.84 -12.95
N MET A 200 8.76 -0.41 -12.70
CA MET A 200 8.17 -1.22 -11.62
C MET A 200 8.44 -0.63 -10.23
N MET A 201 9.66 -0.12 -10.00
CA MET A 201 9.98 0.60 -8.75
C MET A 201 9.12 1.86 -8.58
N ALA A 202 8.97 2.66 -9.64
CA ALA A 202 8.14 3.87 -9.60
C ALA A 202 6.65 3.54 -9.34
N VAL A 203 6.12 2.50 -10.01
CA VAL A 203 4.75 2.01 -9.76
C VAL A 203 4.59 1.53 -8.33
N GLY A 204 5.56 0.73 -7.81
CA GLY A 204 5.54 0.26 -6.43
C GLY A 204 5.51 1.40 -5.42
N PHE A 205 6.30 2.46 -5.63
CA PHE A 205 6.28 3.65 -4.79
C PHE A 205 4.92 4.35 -4.82
N LEU A 206 4.33 4.55 -6.01
CA LEU A 206 3.01 5.19 -6.13
C LEU A 206 1.91 4.37 -5.48
N MET A 207 1.93 3.05 -5.63
CA MET A 207 0.98 2.14 -4.98
C MET A 207 1.11 2.20 -3.44
N GLN A 208 2.34 2.18 -2.93
CA GLN A 208 2.58 2.38 -1.50
C GLN A 208 2.12 3.77 -1.06
N GLY A 209 2.36 4.80 -1.87
CA GLY A 209 1.96 6.18 -1.62
C GLY A 209 0.46 6.39 -1.44
N MET A 210 -0.39 5.46 -1.89
CA MET A 210 -1.83 5.50 -1.59
C MET A 210 -2.13 5.30 -0.10
N PHE A 211 -1.21 4.72 0.65
CA PHE A 211 -1.40 4.38 2.08
C PHE A 211 -0.32 4.98 2.98
N THR A 212 0.59 5.77 2.42
CA THR A 212 1.67 6.43 3.14
C THR A 212 1.84 7.87 2.67
N PHE A 213 2.68 8.61 3.34
CA PHE A 213 3.02 9.99 3.01
C PHE A 213 4.44 10.12 2.46
N SER A 214 4.73 11.28 1.88
CA SER A 214 6.05 11.63 1.38
C SER A 214 7.00 11.89 2.55
N ILE A 215 8.12 11.17 2.59
CA ILE A 215 9.17 11.39 3.59
C ILE A 215 10.50 11.76 2.91
N CYS A 216 11.29 12.58 3.60
CA CYS A 216 12.56 13.11 3.08
C CYS A 216 13.57 12.01 2.70
N LEU A 217 13.45 10.80 3.27
CA LEU A 217 14.35 9.69 2.98
C LEU A 217 14.05 8.98 1.65
N THR A 218 12.77 8.75 1.35
CA THR A 218 12.35 7.95 0.18
C THR A 218 11.97 8.78 -1.03
N SER A 219 11.46 10.01 -0.83
CA SER A 219 11.00 10.86 -1.92
C SER A 219 12.11 11.26 -2.90
N PRO A 220 13.34 11.62 -2.48
CA PRO A 220 14.42 11.89 -3.42
C PRO A 220 14.76 10.69 -4.30
N MET A 221 14.72 9.47 -3.73
CA MET A 221 14.97 8.24 -4.48
C MET A 221 13.88 8.01 -5.54
N PHE A 222 12.62 8.25 -5.19
CA PHE A 222 11.50 8.16 -6.13
C PHE A 222 11.67 9.14 -7.30
N TYR A 223 11.97 10.40 -7.04
CA TYR A 223 12.17 11.40 -8.09
C TYR A 223 13.40 11.10 -8.96
N ALA A 224 14.48 10.55 -8.38
CA ALA A 224 15.62 10.08 -9.15
C ALA A 224 15.24 8.92 -10.10
N VAL A 225 14.50 7.91 -9.59
CA VAL A 225 13.99 6.80 -10.41
C VAL A 225 13.06 7.33 -11.51
N LEU A 226 12.17 8.27 -11.20
CA LEU A 226 11.26 8.87 -12.17
C LEU A 226 12.03 9.63 -13.26
N GLY A 227 13.07 10.36 -12.89
CA GLY A 227 13.98 11.04 -13.83
C GLY A 227 14.69 10.04 -14.76
N LEU A 228 15.18 8.92 -14.22
CA LEU A 228 15.78 7.84 -15.03
C LEU A 228 14.75 7.18 -15.96
N CYS A 229 13.49 7.04 -15.54
CA CYS A 229 12.41 6.57 -16.40
C CYS A 229 12.14 7.51 -17.57
N ALA A 230 12.26 8.82 -17.35
CA ALA A 230 12.03 9.86 -18.36
C ALA A 230 13.25 10.09 -19.27
N ALA A 231 14.46 9.69 -18.85
CA ALA A 231 15.68 9.91 -19.61
C ALA A 231 15.61 9.27 -21.01
N LYS A 232 15.89 10.10 -22.04
CA LYS A 232 16.12 9.59 -23.38
C LYS A 232 17.53 9.01 -23.44
N LYS A 233 17.68 7.79 -23.97
CA LYS A 233 19.00 7.27 -24.33
C LYS A 233 19.57 8.25 -25.36
N SER A 234 20.70 8.91 -25.05
CA SER A 234 21.45 9.66 -26.06
C SER A 234 21.71 8.70 -27.22
N ALA A 235 21.30 9.06 -28.42
CA ALA A 235 21.66 8.31 -29.61
C ALA A 235 23.19 8.43 -29.76
N GLU A 236 23.93 7.37 -29.43
CA GLU A 236 25.27 7.15 -29.90
C GLU A 236 25.25 6.73 -31.37
#